data_c42fff4123f3ae96d679b5e43a3fad3c
#
_entry.id   c42fff4123f3ae96d679b5e43a3fad3c
#
_cell.length_a   1.000
_cell.length_b   1.000
_cell.length_c   1.000
_cell.angle_alpha   90.00
_cell.angle_beta   90.00
_cell.angle_gamma   90.00
#
_symmetry.space_group_name_H-M   'P 1'
#
loop_
_entity.id
_entity.type
_entity.pdbx_description
1 polymer ?
#
loop_
_entity_poly.entity_id
_entity_poly.type
_entity_poly.pdbx_seq_one_letter_code
_entity_poly.pdbx_strand_id
1 'polypeptide(L)'
;LFQDGNAEIYILNLKNKNLTRLTNHYSIDTESSWSPNGSRIMFTSGRAGSPQLYEIDLRKSNSKPRRITFEGNYNAKASYLANGDGAIFVHRSNNRFQIALKYFDENFVRPLTESRLDESPSISPNGNVIIYATTEDELGLLAGVTLSGARFKLPAKQGEVREPSWSGFLR
;
A
#
# COMPACT_ATOMS: atom_id res chain seq x y z
N LEU A 1 3.59 10.16 11.73
CA LEU A 1 4.31 10.74 12.87
C LEU A 1 3.74 10.23 14.18
N PHE A 2 4.58 10.01 15.17
CA PHE A 2 4.21 9.56 16.53
C PHE A 2 4.33 10.73 17.51
N GLN A 3 3.58 11.79 17.26
CA GLN A 3 3.70 13.04 18.01
C GLN A 3 2.66 13.17 19.14
N ASP A 4 1.48 12.60 18.98
CA ASP A 4 0.32 12.82 19.84
C ASP A 4 -0.15 11.52 20.54
N GLY A 5 0.79 10.66 20.96
CA GLY A 5 0.52 9.43 21.71
C GLY A 5 0.38 8.16 20.88
N ASN A 6 0.12 8.26 19.56
CA ASN A 6 0.17 7.15 18.62
C ASN A 6 0.58 7.63 17.22
N ALA A 7 0.73 6.69 16.28
CA ALA A 7 1.07 7.02 14.89
C ALA A 7 -0.15 7.55 14.14
N GLU A 8 0.02 8.72 13.55
CA GLU A 8 -1.00 9.42 12.77
C GLU A 8 -0.44 9.93 11.44
N ILE A 9 -1.32 10.26 10.50
CA ILE A 9 -0.94 10.80 9.19
C ILE A 9 -0.88 12.31 9.24
N TYR A 10 0.24 12.86 8.74
CA TYR A 10 0.50 14.29 8.62
C TYR A 10 0.93 14.66 7.21
N ILE A 11 0.63 15.87 6.78
CA ILE A 11 1.18 16.48 5.58
C ILE A 11 2.17 17.57 5.99
N LEU A 12 3.40 17.48 5.49
CA LEU A 12 4.41 18.53 5.60
C LEU A 12 4.48 19.34 4.30
N ASN A 13 4.21 20.63 4.38
CA ASN A 13 4.46 21.54 3.26
C ASN A 13 5.96 21.87 3.19
N LEU A 14 6.64 21.46 2.12
CA LEU A 14 8.08 21.61 1.98
C LEU A 14 8.55 23.05 1.80
N LYS A 15 7.68 23.96 1.34
CA LYS A 15 8.02 25.38 1.13
C LYS A 15 8.02 26.16 2.46
N ASN A 16 6.94 26.09 3.21
CA ASN A 16 6.75 26.87 4.45
C ASN A 16 6.95 26.06 5.73
N LYS A 17 7.27 24.74 5.60
CA LYS A 17 7.48 23.81 6.72
C LYS A 17 6.27 23.61 7.63
N ASN A 18 5.09 24.03 7.20
CA ASN A 18 3.87 23.79 7.96
C ASN A 18 3.52 22.29 7.97
N LEU A 19 3.25 21.78 9.16
CA LEU A 19 2.79 20.42 9.41
C LEU A 19 1.30 20.42 9.71
N THR A 20 0.53 19.65 8.94
CA THR A 20 -0.92 19.51 9.09
C THR A 20 -1.26 18.06 9.46
N ARG A 21 -1.88 17.86 10.62
CA ARG A 21 -2.40 16.55 11.03
C ARG A 21 -3.66 16.23 10.24
N LEU A 22 -3.70 15.04 9.60
CA LEU A 22 -4.85 14.58 8.82
C LEU A 22 -5.74 13.61 9.58
N THR A 23 -5.15 12.79 10.44
CA THR A 23 -5.89 11.79 11.21
C THR A 23 -5.77 12.04 12.70
N ASN A 24 -6.84 11.69 13.43
CA ASN A 24 -6.90 11.75 14.89
C ASN A 24 -7.76 10.59 15.38
N HIS A 25 -7.12 9.48 15.72
CA HIS A 25 -7.79 8.27 16.17
C HIS A 25 -6.93 7.54 17.20
N TYR A 26 -7.52 6.78 18.12
CA TYR A 26 -6.75 5.99 19.11
C TYR A 26 -6.00 4.80 18.50
N SER A 27 -6.41 4.33 17.31
CA SER A 27 -5.70 3.27 16.58
C SER A 27 -4.60 3.87 15.70
N ILE A 28 -3.57 3.09 15.45
CA ILE A 28 -2.45 3.46 14.58
C ILE A 28 -2.93 3.70 13.15
N ASP A 29 -2.53 4.84 12.59
CA ASP A 29 -2.65 5.21 11.19
C ASP A 29 -1.24 5.35 10.58
N THR A 30 -0.92 4.57 9.54
CA THR A 30 0.44 4.45 8.99
C THR A 30 0.45 4.13 7.49
N GLU A 31 1.66 4.03 6.89
CA GLU A 31 1.87 3.55 5.52
C GLU A 31 1.03 4.30 4.48
N SER A 32 1.12 5.64 4.51
CA SER A 32 0.35 6.49 3.62
C SER A 32 0.92 6.58 2.22
N SER A 33 0.04 6.66 1.22
CA SER A 33 0.36 6.92 -0.18
C SER A 33 -0.55 7.98 -0.79
N TRP A 34 0.01 8.79 -1.69
CA TRP A 34 -0.73 9.80 -2.44
C TRP A 34 -1.43 9.19 -3.65
N SER A 35 -2.66 9.67 -3.94
CA SER A 35 -3.26 9.43 -5.25
C SER A 35 -2.45 10.12 -6.36
N PRO A 36 -2.46 9.60 -7.60
CA PRO A 36 -1.66 10.16 -8.71
C PRO A 36 -1.91 11.64 -8.99
N ASN A 37 -3.13 12.11 -8.76
CA ASN A 37 -3.52 13.51 -8.93
C ASN A 37 -3.34 14.37 -7.65
N GLY A 38 -2.77 13.81 -6.57
CA GLY A 38 -2.52 14.51 -5.32
C GLY A 38 -3.76 14.91 -4.52
N SER A 39 -4.96 14.47 -4.90
CA SER A 39 -6.21 14.90 -4.26
C SER A 39 -6.66 14.02 -3.10
N ARG A 40 -6.06 12.85 -2.92
CA ARG A 40 -6.41 11.85 -1.89
C ARG A 40 -5.19 11.24 -1.27
N ILE A 41 -5.32 10.79 -0.03
CA ILE A 41 -4.31 10.00 0.68
C ILE A 41 -4.98 8.71 1.13
N MET A 42 -4.36 7.57 0.78
CA MET A 42 -4.68 6.24 1.29
C MET A 42 -3.71 5.88 2.40
N PHE A 43 -4.15 5.16 3.41
CA PHE A 43 -3.33 4.74 4.53
C PHE A 43 -3.87 3.46 5.18
N THR A 44 -3.03 2.79 5.93
CA THR A 44 -3.37 1.64 6.76
C THR A 44 -3.86 2.12 8.12
N SER A 45 -4.99 1.60 8.59
CA SER A 45 -5.56 1.93 9.91
C SER A 45 -6.08 0.72 10.66
N GLY A 46 -5.81 0.66 11.96
CA GLY A 46 -6.34 -0.35 12.88
C GLY A 46 -7.77 -0.10 13.39
N ARG A 47 -8.45 0.97 12.97
CA ARG A 47 -9.75 1.42 13.51
C ARG A 47 -10.92 0.47 13.30
N ALA A 48 -10.78 -0.52 12.41
CA ALA A 48 -11.76 -1.58 12.19
C ALA A 48 -11.51 -2.83 13.05
N GLY A 49 -10.61 -2.77 14.05
CA GLY A 49 -10.18 -3.90 14.85
C GLY A 49 -9.04 -4.71 14.26
N SER A 50 -8.75 -4.52 12.98
CA SER A 50 -7.60 -5.08 12.26
C SER A 50 -7.13 -4.10 11.19
N PRO A 51 -5.88 -4.20 10.70
CA PRO A 51 -5.38 -3.31 9.66
C PRO A 51 -6.22 -3.37 8.39
N GLN A 52 -6.73 -2.21 7.97
CA GLN A 52 -7.53 -2.03 6.76
C GLN A 52 -7.12 -0.74 6.06
N LEU A 53 -7.41 -0.65 4.76
CA LEU A 53 -7.14 0.55 3.98
C LEU A 53 -8.26 1.57 4.15
N TYR A 54 -7.83 2.81 4.36
CA TYR A 54 -8.70 3.99 4.46
C TYR A 54 -8.20 5.08 3.53
N GLU A 55 -9.09 5.97 3.12
CA GLU A 55 -8.81 7.09 2.22
C GLU A 55 -9.39 8.39 2.76
N ILE A 56 -8.65 9.49 2.61
CA ILE A 56 -9.11 10.86 2.86
C ILE A 56 -9.09 11.64 1.55
N ASP A 57 -10.20 12.32 1.23
CA ASP A 57 -10.31 13.27 0.10
C ASP A 57 -9.92 14.67 0.57
N LEU A 58 -8.79 15.17 0.10
CA LEU A 58 -8.25 16.48 0.49
C LEU A 58 -8.97 17.68 -0.14
N ARG A 59 -9.82 17.44 -1.15
CA ARG A 59 -10.64 18.51 -1.77
C ARG A 59 -11.81 18.91 -0.90
N LYS A 60 -12.18 18.08 0.07
CA LYS A 60 -13.30 18.32 0.97
C LYS A 60 -12.79 18.84 2.31
N SER A 61 -13.26 19.99 2.72
CA SER A 61 -13.02 20.49 4.07
C SER A 61 -13.56 19.48 5.11
N ASN A 62 -12.78 19.16 6.14
CA ASN A 62 -13.14 18.21 7.19
C ASN A 62 -13.52 16.79 6.67
N SER A 63 -12.87 16.34 5.61
CA SER A 63 -13.05 14.99 5.09
C SER A 63 -12.72 13.95 6.16
N LYS A 64 -13.64 13.02 6.39
CA LYS A 64 -13.41 11.89 7.30
C LYS A 64 -12.82 10.70 6.53
N PRO A 65 -11.95 9.88 7.16
CA PRO A 65 -11.46 8.65 6.56
C PRO A 65 -12.60 7.72 6.13
N ARG A 66 -12.57 7.28 4.88
CA ARG A 66 -13.49 6.30 4.31
C ARG A 66 -12.77 4.96 4.18
N ARG A 67 -13.36 3.89 4.71
CA ARG A 67 -12.81 2.53 4.55
C ARG A 67 -12.90 2.07 3.09
N ILE A 68 -11.83 1.43 2.60
CA ILE A 68 -11.68 0.95 1.22
C ILE A 68 -11.77 -0.58 1.14
N THR A 69 -11.20 -1.29 2.13
CA THR A 69 -11.15 -2.76 2.13
C THR A 69 -12.07 -3.35 3.18
N PHE A 70 -12.83 -4.40 2.82
CA PHE A 70 -13.80 -5.07 3.68
C PHE A 70 -13.57 -6.58 3.75
N GLU A 71 -12.78 -7.13 2.82
CA GLU A 71 -12.40 -8.54 2.78
C GLU A 71 -11.04 -8.77 3.44
N GLY A 72 -10.86 -9.97 3.99
CA GLY A 72 -9.64 -10.35 4.70
C GLY A 72 -9.52 -9.70 6.08
N ASN A 73 -8.58 -10.20 6.86
CA ASN A 73 -8.33 -9.74 8.23
C ASN A 73 -7.09 -8.83 8.35
N TYR A 74 -6.43 -8.53 7.23
CA TYR A 74 -5.29 -7.62 7.15
C TYR A 74 -5.16 -7.08 5.73
N ASN A 75 -5.15 -5.76 5.59
CA ASN A 75 -4.89 -5.05 4.34
C ASN A 75 -4.02 -3.83 4.67
N ALA A 76 -2.81 -3.75 4.09
CA ALA A 76 -1.80 -2.76 4.46
C ALA A 76 -0.85 -2.42 3.30
N LYS A 77 -0.04 -1.36 3.46
CA LYS A 77 1.00 -0.94 2.52
C LYS A 77 0.48 -0.71 1.10
N ALA A 78 -0.60 0.08 0.99
CA ALA A 78 -1.22 0.33 -0.30
C ALA A 78 -0.50 1.39 -1.12
N SER A 79 -0.45 1.15 -2.44
CA SER A 79 -0.10 2.14 -3.45
C SER A 79 -1.19 2.22 -4.51
N TYR A 80 -1.55 3.44 -4.92
CA TYR A 80 -2.51 3.63 -6.00
C TYR A 80 -1.97 3.11 -7.33
N LEU A 81 -2.88 2.64 -8.18
CA LEU A 81 -2.60 2.48 -9.61
C LEU A 81 -2.31 3.83 -10.25
N ALA A 82 -1.54 3.85 -11.34
CA ALA A 82 -1.15 5.09 -12.03
C ALA A 82 -2.32 5.93 -12.53
N ASN A 83 -3.44 5.31 -12.89
CA ASN A 83 -4.69 5.96 -13.30
C ASN A 83 -5.58 6.39 -12.12
N GLY A 84 -5.29 5.92 -10.91
CA GLY A 84 -6.06 6.24 -9.71
C GLY A 84 -7.36 5.46 -9.51
N ASP A 85 -7.63 4.43 -10.33
CA ASP A 85 -8.88 3.65 -10.32
C ASP A 85 -8.86 2.52 -9.30
N GLY A 86 -7.70 2.24 -8.72
CA GLY A 86 -7.51 1.13 -7.79
C GLY A 86 -6.22 1.27 -7.00
N ALA A 87 -5.92 0.22 -6.26
CA ALA A 87 -4.69 0.11 -5.46
C ALA A 87 -4.18 -1.32 -5.42
N ILE A 88 -2.86 -1.45 -5.30
CA ILE A 88 -2.17 -2.66 -4.91
C ILE A 88 -1.82 -2.58 -3.42
N PHE A 89 -1.81 -3.68 -2.74
CA PHE A 89 -1.51 -3.74 -1.30
C PHE A 89 -1.17 -5.15 -0.82
N VAL A 90 -0.70 -5.26 0.41
CA VAL A 90 -0.55 -6.54 1.10
C VAL A 90 -1.91 -6.95 1.67
N HIS A 91 -2.40 -8.10 1.25
CA HIS A 91 -3.66 -8.72 1.68
C HIS A 91 -3.40 -10.01 2.44
N ARG A 92 -4.07 -10.22 3.56
CA ARG A 92 -4.02 -11.50 4.29
C ARG A 92 -5.36 -12.20 4.24
N SER A 93 -5.33 -13.40 3.65
CA SER A 93 -6.43 -14.35 3.65
C SER A 93 -5.88 -15.77 3.83
N ASN A 94 -6.61 -16.63 4.55
CA ASN A 94 -6.23 -18.04 4.75
C ASN A 94 -4.77 -18.21 5.25
N ASN A 95 -4.33 -17.36 6.17
CA ASN A 95 -2.97 -17.36 6.73
C ASN A 95 -1.82 -17.09 5.74
N ARG A 96 -2.12 -16.51 4.58
CA ARG A 96 -1.14 -16.11 3.56
C ARG A 96 -1.14 -14.60 3.43
N PHE A 97 0.04 -14.00 3.38
CA PHE A 97 0.24 -12.62 3.00
C PHE A 97 0.54 -12.58 1.51
N GLN A 98 -0.28 -11.91 0.75
CA GLN A 98 -0.26 -11.91 -0.71
C GLN A 98 -0.29 -10.48 -1.23
N ILE A 99 0.30 -10.23 -2.39
CA ILE A 99 0.05 -8.98 -3.10
C ILE A 99 -1.31 -9.08 -3.76
N ALA A 100 -2.15 -8.09 -3.53
CA ALA A 100 -3.49 -8.03 -4.06
C ALA A 100 -3.78 -6.71 -4.76
N LEU A 101 -4.75 -6.76 -5.64
CA LEU A 101 -5.31 -5.65 -6.42
C LEU A 101 -6.77 -5.46 -6.02
N LYS A 102 -7.19 -4.19 -5.89
CA LYS A 102 -8.58 -3.82 -5.82
C LYS A 102 -8.85 -2.61 -6.72
N TYR A 103 -9.79 -2.75 -7.64
CA TYR A 103 -10.40 -1.61 -8.32
C TYR A 103 -11.49 -1.00 -7.42
N PHE A 104 -11.62 0.33 -7.43
CA PHE A 104 -12.51 1.02 -6.48
C PHE A 104 -13.98 0.92 -6.85
N ASP A 105 -14.30 0.57 -8.08
CA ASP A 105 -15.65 0.26 -8.60
C ASP A 105 -16.07 -1.21 -8.39
N GLU A 106 -15.11 -2.09 -8.02
CA GLU A 106 -15.37 -3.49 -7.69
C GLU A 106 -15.59 -3.67 -6.17
N ASN A 107 -16.36 -4.69 -5.79
CA ASN A 107 -16.61 -5.03 -4.37
C ASN A 107 -15.70 -6.12 -3.81
N PHE A 108 -14.78 -6.68 -4.60
CA PHE A 108 -13.90 -7.77 -4.20
C PHE A 108 -12.42 -7.38 -4.28
N VAL A 109 -11.60 -8.15 -3.58
CA VAL A 109 -10.14 -8.10 -3.61
C VAL A 109 -9.63 -9.24 -4.49
N ARG A 110 -8.70 -8.94 -5.39
CA ARG A 110 -8.07 -9.92 -6.29
C ARG A 110 -6.64 -10.21 -5.86
N PRO A 111 -6.33 -11.35 -5.22
CA PRO A 111 -4.95 -11.77 -4.99
C PRO A 111 -4.22 -11.97 -6.33
N LEU A 112 -3.03 -11.40 -6.46
CA LEU A 112 -2.16 -11.53 -7.62
C LEU A 112 -1.08 -12.59 -7.41
N THR A 113 -0.76 -12.90 -6.14
CA THR A 113 0.26 -13.86 -5.76
C THR A 113 -0.32 -14.96 -4.88
N GLU A 114 0.41 -16.08 -4.75
CA GLU A 114 -0.06 -17.27 -4.02
C GLU A 114 0.94 -17.74 -2.96
N SER A 115 2.04 -17.03 -2.79
CA SER A 115 3.09 -17.36 -1.82
C SER A 115 2.55 -17.30 -0.37
N ARG A 116 3.34 -17.77 0.55
CA ARG A 116 2.98 -17.73 1.97
C ARG A 116 3.19 -16.35 2.58
N LEU A 117 4.25 -15.65 2.12
CA LEU A 117 4.66 -14.36 2.66
C LEU A 117 5.19 -13.48 1.52
N ASP A 118 4.32 -12.61 1.02
CA ASP A 118 4.66 -11.54 0.07
C ASP A 118 4.40 -10.20 0.73
N GLU A 119 5.36 -9.28 0.62
CA GLU A 119 5.26 -7.99 1.30
C GLU A 119 5.84 -6.84 0.47
N SER A 120 5.53 -5.62 0.90
CA SER A 120 6.13 -4.37 0.40
C SER A 120 6.01 -4.21 -1.12
N PRO A 121 4.79 -4.25 -1.68
CA PRO A 121 4.61 -4.07 -3.12
C PRO A 121 4.95 -2.64 -3.56
N SER A 122 5.66 -2.53 -4.69
CA SER A 122 5.92 -1.28 -5.37
C SER A 122 5.56 -1.42 -6.85
N ILE A 123 4.71 -0.52 -7.35
CA ILE A 123 4.25 -0.54 -8.73
C ILE A 123 5.18 0.30 -9.63
N SER A 124 5.47 -0.20 -10.82
CA SER A 124 6.27 0.51 -11.82
C SER A 124 5.58 1.81 -12.28
N PRO A 125 6.34 2.83 -12.72
CA PRO A 125 5.76 4.11 -13.16
C PRO A 125 4.76 4.01 -14.31
N ASN A 126 4.88 2.97 -15.16
CA ASN A 126 3.92 2.68 -16.22
C ASN A 126 2.70 1.87 -15.74
N GLY A 127 2.66 1.47 -14.48
CA GLY A 127 1.54 0.76 -13.87
C GLY A 127 1.41 -0.73 -14.24
N ASN A 128 2.37 -1.32 -14.96
CA ASN A 128 2.21 -2.67 -15.52
C ASN A 128 2.81 -3.79 -14.66
N VAL A 129 3.83 -3.46 -13.87
CA VAL A 129 4.60 -4.43 -13.10
C VAL A 129 4.67 -4.01 -11.64
N ILE A 130 4.45 -4.95 -10.76
CA ILE A 130 4.62 -4.81 -9.32
C ILE A 130 5.82 -5.64 -8.91
N ILE A 131 6.81 -5.02 -8.27
CA ILE A 131 7.87 -5.75 -7.56
C ILE A 131 7.51 -5.85 -6.10
N TYR A 132 7.92 -6.94 -5.47
CA TYR A 132 7.63 -7.21 -4.06
C TYR A 132 8.70 -8.12 -3.46
N ALA A 133 8.84 -8.08 -2.14
CA ALA A 133 9.66 -9.04 -1.40
C ALA A 133 8.83 -10.29 -1.13
N THR A 134 9.43 -11.46 -1.34
CA THR A 134 8.84 -12.77 -1.04
C THR A 134 9.85 -13.66 -0.34
N THR A 135 9.38 -14.76 0.25
CA THR A 135 10.24 -15.76 0.88
C THR A 135 10.04 -17.11 0.22
N GLU A 136 11.13 -17.72 -0.19
CA GLU A 136 11.18 -19.09 -0.70
C GLU A 136 12.34 -19.84 -0.01
N ASP A 137 12.07 -21.02 0.52
CA ASP A 137 13.06 -21.83 1.25
C ASP A 137 13.84 -21.03 2.32
N GLU A 138 13.12 -20.18 3.06
CA GLU A 138 13.65 -19.28 4.10
C GLU A 138 14.55 -18.14 3.59
N LEU A 139 14.72 -18.00 2.28
CA LEU A 139 15.47 -16.92 1.65
C LEU A 139 14.54 -15.81 1.17
N GLY A 140 14.89 -14.57 1.53
CA GLY A 140 14.21 -13.38 1.00
C GLY A 140 14.59 -13.13 -0.45
N LEU A 141 13.60 -13.03 -1.33
CA LEU A 141 13.76 -12.85 -2.77
C LEU A 141 13.01 -11.61 -3.27
N LEU A 142 13.54 -11.02 -4.35
CA LEU A 142 12.80 -10.03 -5.13
C LEU A 142 12.02 -10.75 -6.23
N ALA A 143 10.73 -10.52 -6.27
CA ALA A 143 9.84 -11.06 -7.29
C ALA A 143 9.04 -9.96 -7.98
N GLY A 144 8.45 -10.28 -9.10
CA GLY A 144 7.55 -9.41 -9.82
C GLY A 144 6.27 -10.11 -10.24
N VAL A 145 5.19 -9.32 -10.34
CA VAL A 145 3.90 -9.76 -10.87
C VAL A 145 3.30 -8.66 -11.73
N THR A 146 2.67 -9.03 -12.82
CA THR A 146 1.87 -8.11 -13.64
C THR A 146 0.45 -7.97 -13.08
N LEU A 147 -0.29 -6.93 -13.47
CA LEU A 147 -1.71 -6.81 -13.10
C LEU A 147 -2.58 -7.97 -13.62
N SER A 148 -2.12 -8.69 -14.66
CA SER A 148 -2.78 -9.90 -15.16
C SER A 148 -2.42 -11.17 -14.39
N GLY A 149 -1.49 -11.09 -13.40
CA GLY A 149 -1.10 -12.21 -12.56
C GLY A 149 0.11 -13.02 -13.09
N ALA A 150 0.76 -12.61 -14.19
CA ALA A 150 1.99 -13.25 -14.63
C ALA A 150 3.14 -12.94 -13.66
N ARG A 151 3.77 -13.98 -13.12
CA ARG A 151 4.80 -13.89 -12.06
C ARG A 151 6.19 -14.23 -12.59
N PHE A 152 7.20 -13.57 -12.03
CA PHE A 152 8.61 -13.84 -12.34
C PHE A 152 9.48 -13.53 -11.13
N LYS A 153 10.66 -14.17 -11.07
CA LYS A 153 11.67 -13.90 -10.05
C LYS A 153 12.76 -13.01 -10.63
N LEU A 154 13.25 -12.10 -9.81
CA LEU A 154 14.41 -11.28 -10.14
C LEU A 154 15.65 -11.89 -9.48
N PRO A 155 16.76 -12.04 -10.20
CA PRO A 155 17.95 -12.66 -9.63
C PRO A 155 18.52 -11.77 -8.52
N ALA A 156 18.59 -12.31 -7.30
CA ALA A 156 19.33 -11.75 -6.19
C ALA A 156 20.58 -12.60 -5.94
N LYS A 157 21.75 -11.96 -5.86
CA LYS A 157 23.00 -12.71 -5.72
C LYS A 157 23.27 -13.17 -4.30
N GLN A 158 22.89 -12.41 -3.28
CA GLN A 158 23.03 -12.75 -1.84
C GLN A 158 22.24 -11.75 -0.98
N GLY A 159 21.79 -12.19 0.21
CA GLY A 159 21.16 -11.35 1.23
C GLY A 159 19.64 -11.43 1.26
N GLU A 160 19.04 -10.71 2.21
CA GLU A 160 17.60 -10.56 2.31
C GLU A 160 17.12 -9.37 1.45
N VAL A 161 16.01 -9.54 0.75
CA VAL A 161 15.33 -8.47 0.03
C VAL A 161 14.18 -7.97 0.88
N ARG A 162 14.13 -6.66 1.10
CA ARG A 162 13.04 -5.99 1.82
C ARG A 162 12.71 -4.65 1.17
N GLU A 163 11.46 -4.26 1.21
CA GLU A 163 10.95 -2.94 0.83
C GLU A 163 11.45 -2.44 -0.55
N PRO A 164 11.29 -3.21 -1.63
CA PRO A 164 11.69 -2.77 -2.95
C PRO A 164 10.90 -1.53 -3.38
N SER A 165 11.55 -0.67 -4.16
CA SER A 165 10.92 0.54 -4.67
C SER A 165 11.32 0.79 -6.12
N TRP A 166 10.35 1.16 -6.96
CA TRP A 166 10.60 1.69 -8.30
C TRP A 166 11.03 3.14 -8.23
N SER A 167 12.00 3.51 -9.05
CA SER A 167 12.26 4.92 -9.35
C SER A 167 11.28 5.42 -10.42
N GLY A 168 11.14 6.75 -10.52
CA GLY A 168 10.52 7.36 -11.69
C GLY A 168 11.33 7.07 -12.97
N PHE A 169 10.77 7.40 -14.14
CA PHE A 169 11.54 7.34 -15.38
C PHE A 169 12.77 8.24 -15.27
N LEU A 170 13.94 7.70 -15.64
CA LEU A 170 15.15 8.51 -15.84
C LEU A 170 14.91 9.41 -17.04
N ARG A 171 15.11 10.71 -16.87
CA ARG A 171 15.07 11.71 -17.95
C ARG A 171 16.45 11.87 -18.56
#